data_b3c20cb55e8573f14962d8ddb2533e1f
#
_entry.id   b3c20cb55e8573f14962d8ddb2533e1f
#
_cell.length_a   1.000
_cell.length_b   1.000
_cell.length_c   1.000
_cell.angle_alpha   90.00
_cell.angle_beta   90.00
_cell.angle_gamma   90.00
#
_symmetry.space_group_name_H-M   'P 1'
#
loop_
_entity.id
_entity.type
_entity.pdbx_description
1 polymer ?
#
loop_
_entity_poly.entity_id
_entity_poly.type
_entity_poly.pdbx_seq_one_letter_code
_entity_poly.pdbx_strand_id
1 'polypeptide(L)'
;MVGAEFAKAYEAKYNTGVDYHAASGYIEGLLLQHAIEKAGSIEPDKVAAELTKMNVTTFFGKYQVATDAKNHGLQIAHQMVLAQWQMKDGKLKLEMVWPDAAKTANFIFASN
;
A
#
# COMPACT_ATOMS: atom_id res chain seq x y z
N MET A 1 5.37 -9.66 -8.10
CA MET A 1 5.06 -10.25 -6.77
C MET A 1 3.66 -9.79 -6.40
N VAL A 2 2.80 -10.71 -6.03
CA VAL A 2 1.46 -10.40 -5.51
C VAL A 2 1.50 -10.34 -3.98
N GLY A 3 0.50 -9.70 -3.35
CA GLY A 3 0.52 -9.47 -1.90
C GLY A 3 0.66 -10.73 -1.05
N ALA A 4 0.01 -11.83 -1.45
CA ALA A 4 0.13 -13.10 -0.74
C ALA A 4 1.54 -13.71 -0.82
N GLU A 5 2.24 -13.56 -1.93
CA GLU A 5 3.63 -14.02 -2.08
C GLU A 5 4.57 -13.19 -1.20
N PHE A 6 4.35 -11.86 -1.15
CA PHE A 6 5.11 -10.98 -0.26
C PHE A 6 4.90 -11.36 1.20
N ALA A 7 3.64 -11.53 1.65
CA ALA A 7 3.34 -11.92 3.03
C ALA A 7 4.04 -13.23 3.40
N LYS A 8 3.94 -14.25 2.55
CA LYS A 8 4.59 -15.55 2.79
C LYS A 8 6.13 -15.43 2.88
N ALA A 9 6.75 -14.65 1.99
CA ALA A 9 8.19 -14.43 2.01
C ALA A 9 8.63 -13.64 3.26
N TYR A 10 7.84 -12.65 3.66
CA TYR A 10 8.08 -11.86 4.87
C TYR A 10 8.01 -12.73 6.13
N GLU A 11 6.95 -13.52 6.28
CA GLU A 11 6.76 -14.43 7.41
C GLU A 11 7.88 -15.47 7.49
N ALA A 12 8.28 -16.04 6.35
CA ALA A 12 9.39 -17.00 6.30
C ALA A 12 10.72 -16.39 6.73
N LYS A 13 10.94 -15.10 6.44
CA LYS A 13 12.19 -14.40 6.76
C LYS A 13 12.25 -13.89 8.19
N TYR A 14 11.14 -13.36 8.69
CA TYR A 14 11.11 -12.65 9.96
C TYR A 14 10.36 -13.37 11.08
N ASN A 15 9.76 -14.52 10.79
CA ASN A 15 8.94 -15.32 11.71
C ASN A 15 7.84 -14.52 12.42
N THR A 16 7.25 -13.57 11.70
CA THR A 16 6.14 -12.73 12.17
C THR A 16 5.23 -12.36 11.01
N GLY A 17 3.96 -12.12 11.28
CA GLY A 17 3.01 -11.65 10.28
C GLY A 17 3.40 -10.29 9.71
N VAL A 18 3.08 -10.06 8.44
CA VAL A 18 3.29 -8.77 7.79
C VAL A 18 2.19 -7.79 8.19
N ASP A 19 2.56 -6.58 8.53
CA ASP A 19 1.66 -5.46 8.69
C ASP A 19 1.74 -4.48 7.50
N TYR A 20 0.87 -3.47 7.51
CA TYR A 20 0.82 -2.50 6.42
C TYR A 20 2.05 -1.59 6.37
N HIS A 21 2.73 -1.34 7.49
CA HIS A 21 3.96 -0.56 7.52
C HIS A 21 5.10 -1.29 6.81
N ALA A 22 5.26 -2.59 7.11
CA ALA A 22 6.27 -3.41 6.43
C ALA A 22 5.99 -3.52 4.92
N ALA A 23 4.71 -3.66 4.55
CA ALA A 23 4.29 -3.72 3.14
C ALA A 23 4.53 -2.40 2.42
N SER A 24 4.16 -1.25 3.01
CA SER A 24 4.39 0.07 2.41
C SER A 24 5.87 0.39 2.29
N GLY A 25 6.66 0.16 3.34
CA GLY A 25 8.11 0.41 3.30
C GLY A 25 8.83 -0.40 2.21
N TYR A 26 8.41 -1.65 1.98
CA TYR A 26 8.94 -2.43 0.87
C TYR A 26 8.59 -1.84 -0.49
N ILE A 27 7.34 -1.40 -0.67
CA ILE A 27 6.91 -0.76 -1.93
C ILE A 27 7.60 0.58 -2.14
N GLU A 28 7.77 1.39 -1.11
CA GLU A 28 8.52 2.66 -1.19
C GLU A 28 9.94 2.42 -1.71
N GLY A 29 10.63 1.39 -1.20
CA GLY A 29 11.94 0.98 -1.69
C GLY A 29 11.93 0.58 -3.17
N LEU A 30 10.92 -0.19 -3.62
CA LEU A 30 10.77 -0.58 -5.02
C LEU A 30 10.46 0.61 -5.94
N LEU A 31 9.62 1.54 -5.50
CA LEU A 31 9.31 2.76 -6.27
C LEU A 31 10.56 3.63 -6.41
N LEU A 32 11.32 3.79 -5.34
CA LEU A 32 12.58 4.54 -5.35
C LEU A 32 13.61 3.89 -6.27
N GLN A 33 13.80 2.57 -6.18
CA GLN A 33 14.67 1.83 -7.07
C GLN A 33 14.27 2.07 -8.53
N HIS A 34 12.99 1.91 -8.86
CA HIS A 34 12.49 2.11 -10.21
C HIS A 34 12.73 3.54 -10.72
N ALA A 35 12.54 4.54 -9.85
CA ALA A 35 12.79 5.93 -10.19
C ALA A 35 14.28 6.19 -10.47
N ILE A 36 15.19 5.64 -9.67
CA ILE A 36 16.63 5.74 -9.88
C ILE A 36 17.05 5.09 -11.20
N GLU A 37 16.54 3.89 -11.48
CA GLU A 37 16.81 3.18 -12.74
C GLU A 37 16.32 3.98 -13.95
N LYS A 38 15.13 4.57 -13.87
CA LYS A 38 14.57 5.43 -14.93
C LYS A 38 15.33 6.74 -15.10
N ALA A 39 15.73 7.35 -14.02
CA ALA A 39 16.52 8.59 -14.04
C ALA A 39 17.96 8.36 -14.54
N GLY A 40 18.48 7.14 -14.45
CA GLY A 40 19.90 6.82 -14.68
C GLY A 40 20.83 7.61 -13.74
N SER A 41 20.33 7.99 -12.56
CA SER A 41 21.01 8.91 -11.65
C SER A 41 20.45 8.79 -10.23
N ILE A 42 21.29 9.06 -9.25
CA ILE A 42 20.89 9.20 -7.83
C ILE A 42 20.68 10.67 -7.43
N GLU A 43 20.80 11.60 -8.37
CA GLU A 43 20.55 13.02 -8.12
C GLU A 43 19.08 13.24 -7.69
N PRO A 44 18.82 13.87 -6.51
CA PRO A 44 17.48 13.96 -5.94
C PRO A 44 16.42 14.54 -6.88
N ASP A 45 16.75 15.61 -7.60
CA ASP A 45 15.82 16.29 -8.51
C ASP A 45 15.43 15.41 -9.70
N LYS A 46 16.36 14.62 -10.22
CA LYS A 46 16.11 13.68 -11.31
C LYS A 46 15.23 12.52 -10.87
N VAL A 47 15.52 11.99 -9.69
CA VAL A 47 14.73 10.90 -9.08
C VAL A 47 13.31 11.38 -8.75
N ALA A 48 13.17 12.56 -8.16
CA ALA A 48 11.88 13.18 -7.85
C ALA A 48 11.04 13.42 -9.12
N ALA A 49 11.68 13.87 -10.21
CA ALA A 49 11.02 14.05 -11.50
C ALA A 49 10.47 12.73 -12.05
N GLU A 50 11.17 11.61 -11.89
CA GLU A 50 10.67 10.28 -12.30
C GLU A 50 9.56 9.76 -11.37
N LEU A 51 9.67 9.94 -10.06
CA LEU A 51 8.60 9.62 -9.11
C LEU A 51 7.30 10.38 -9.44
N THR A 52 7.42 11.66 -9.81
CA THR A 52 6.28 12.51 -10.18
C THR A 52 5.55 12.03 -11.44
N LYS A 53 6.27 11.47 -12.41
CA LYS A 53 5.71 10.93 -13.67
C LYS A 53 5.16 9.52 -13.52
N MET A 54 5.49 8.85 -12.43
CA MET A 54 5.21 7.43 -12.26
C MET A 54 3.71 7.15 -12.12
N ASN A 55 3.23 6.15 -12.84
CA ASN A 55 1.87 5.63 -12.74
C ASN A 55 1.94 4.11 -12.82
N VAL A 56 2.06 3.45 -11.67
CA VAL A 56 2.31 2.02 -11.56
C VAL A 56 1.33 1.37 -10.59
N THR A 57 1.05 0.09 -10.81
CA THR A 57 0.26 -0.74 -9.90
C THR A 57 1.19 -1.69 -9.16
N THR A 58 1.12 -1.66 -7.85
CA THR A 58 1.86 -2.54 -6.94
C THR A 58 0.88 -3.47 -6.23
N PHE A 59 1.39 -4.44 -5.47
CA PHE A 59 0.52 -5.26 -4.62
C PHE A 59 -0.10 -4.47 -3.45
N PHE A 60 0.47 -3.32 -3.10
CA PHE A 60 -0.05 -2.42 -2.06
C PHE A 60 -1.10 -1.44 -2.59
N GLY A 61 -1.20 -1.32 -3.90
CA GLY A 61 -2.12 -0.43 -4.59
C GLY A 61 -1.48 0.32 -5.76
N LYS A 62 -2.27 1.18 -6.37
CA LYS A 62 -1.81 2.01 -7.47
C LYS A 62 -1.06 3.24 -6.93
N TYR A 63 0.10 3.54 -7.49
CA TYR A 63 0.86 4.75 -7.22
C TYR A 63 0.70 5.75 -8.36
N GLN A 64 0.27 6.94 -8.02
CA GLN A 64 0.26 8.12 -8.89
C GLN A 64 0.10 9.34 -8.00
N VAL A 65 0.89 10.37 -8.24
CA VAL A 65 0.84 11.62 -7.47
C VAL A 65 0.28 12.77 -8.28
N ALA A 66 -0.35 13.73 -7.60
CA ALA A 66 -0.79 14.98 -8.20
C ALA A 66 0.43 15.84 -8.56
N THR A 67 0.32 16.56 -9.70
CA THR A 67 1.38 17.42 -10.23
C THR A 67 0.99 18.90 -10.25
N ASP A 68 -0.26 19.22 -9.87
CA ASP A 68 -0.70 20.61 -9.75
C ASP A 68 -0.05 21.31 -8.55
N ALA A 69 0.06 22.63 -8.60
CA ALA A 69 0.79 23.40 -7.60
C ALA A 69 0.21 23.29 -6.17
N LYS A 70 -1.11 23.01 -6.04
CA LYS A 70 -1.79 22.92 -4.75
C LYS A 70 -1.58 21.57 -4.07
N ASN A 71 -1.57 20.50 -4.86
CA ASN A 71 -1.59 19.12 -4.37
C ASN A 71 -0.32 18.34 -4.76
N HIS A 72 0.73 19.03 -5.21
CA HIS A 72 1.94 18.40 -5.68
C HIS A 72 2.49 17.35 -4.71
N GLY A 73 2.69 16.13 -5.21
CA GLY A 73 3.18 15.00 -4.43
C GLY A 73 2.09 14.22 -3.67
N LEU A 74 0.84 14.72 -3.62
CA LEU A 74 -0.26 13.99 -2.99
C LEU A 74 -0.59 12.73 -3.80
N GLN A 75 -0.62 11.58 -3.13
CA GLN A 75 -1.08 10.33 -3.72
C GLN A 75 -2.57 10.41 -4.08
N ILE A 76 -2.91 10.18 -5.36
CA ILE A 76 -4.27 10.35 -5.91
C ILE A 76 -4.87 9.05 -6.47
N ALA A 77 -4.13 7.98 -6.56
CA ALA A 77 -4.58 6.75 -7.21
C ALA A 77 -4.87 5.61 -6.22
N HIS A 78 -4.45 5.73 -4.97
CA HIS A 78 -4.68 4.74 -3.93
C HIS A 78 -5.89 5.13 -3.09
N GLN A 79 -6.86 4.23 -2.98
CA GLN A 79 -8.01 4.44 -2.12
C GLN A 79 -7.74 3.94 -0.71
N MET A 80 -8.18 4.71 0.28
CA MET A 80 -8.20 4.27 1.66
C MET A 80 -9.22 3.15 1.85
N VAL A 81 -8.96 2.27 2.80
CA VAL A 81 -9.90 1.24 3.24
C VAL A 81 -10.28 1.47 4.70
N LEU A 82 -11.50 1.10 5.08
CA LEU A 82 -11.89 0.98 6.47
C LEU A 82 -11.83 -0.48 6.87
N ALA A 83 -11.18 -0.75 7.98
CA ALA A 83 -11.08 -2.06 8.56
C ALA A 83 -11.69 -2.10 9.97
N GLN A 84 -12.25 -3.22 10.35
CA GLN A 84 -12.85 -3.45 11.67
C GLN A 84 -12.35 -4.76 12.24
N TRP A 85 -11.95 -4.74 13.51
CA TRP A 85 -11.70 -5.96 14.24
C TRP A 85 -13.02 -6.65 14.56
N GLN A 86 -13.17 -7.89 14.07
CA GLN A 86 -14.36 -8.70 14.28
C GLN A 86 -13.99 -10.05 14.88
N MET A 87 -14.84 -10.55 15.77
CA MET A 87 -14.69 -11.90 16.32
C MET A 87 -15.20 -12.91 15.29
N LYS A 88 -14.33 -13.80 14.84
CA LYS A 88 -14.67 -14.92 13.94
C LYS A 88 -14.03 -16.22 14.47
N ASP A 89 -14.84 -17.22 14.67
CA ASP A 89 -14.37 -18.53 15.15
C ASP A 89 -13.54 -18.43 16.44
N GLY A 90 -13.96 -17.55 17.37
CA GLY A 90 -13.29 -17.32 18.64
C GLY A 90 -11.97 -16.54 18.55
N LYS A 91 -11.64 -15.96 17.39
CA LYS A 91 -10.42 -15.15 17.18
C LYS A 91 -10.75 -13.79 16.60
N LEU A 92 -10.02 -12.77 17.02
CA LEU A 92 -10.08 -11.46 16.40
C LEU A 92 -9.42 -11.52 15.02
N LYS A 93 -10.16 -11.06 14.01
CA LYS A 93 -9.68 -10.88 12.64
C LYS A 93 -9.92 -9.45 12.19
N LEU A 94 -8.96 -8.88 11.48
CA LEU A 94 -9.10 -7.57 10.86
C LEU A 94 -9.80 -7.75 9.51
N GLU A 95 -11.02 -7.26 9.40
CA GLU A 95 -11.85 -7.39 8.22
C GLU A 95 -11.99 -6.03 7.51
N MET A 96 -11.87 -6.03 6.20
CA MET A 96 -12.15 -4.84 5.39
C MET A 96 -13.66 -4.67 5.27
N VAL A 97 -14.17 -3.51 5.70
CA VAL A 97 -15.61 -3.24 5.72
C VAL A 97 -16.01 -2.15 4.72
N TRP A 98 -15.05 -1.46 4.11
CA TRP A 98 -15.24 -0.48 3.06
C TRP A 98 -13.92 -0.22 2.30
N PRO A 99 -13.94 0.13 0.98
CA PRO A 99 -15.09 0.17 0.05
C PRO A 99 -15.56 -1.23 -0.35
N ASP A 100 -16.71 -1.33 -0.98
CA ASP A 100 -17.32 -2.62 -1.37
C ASP A 100 -16.38 -3.49 -2.22
N ALA A 101 -15.56 -2.88 -3.08
CA ALA A 101 -14.57 -3.59 -3.89
C ALA A 101 -13.44 -4.29 -3.08
N ALA A 102 -13.18 -3.84 -1.85
CA ALA A 102 -12.16 -4.41 -0.96
C ALA A 102 -12.78 -5.19 0.22
N LYS A 103 -14.09 -5.24 0.32
CA LYS A 103 -14.85 -5.74 1.48
C LYS A 103 -14.67 -7.24 1.67
N THR A 104 -14.29 -7.64 2.88
CA THR A 104 -14.20 -9.04 3.32
C THR A 104 -15.32 -9.41 4.31
N ALA A 105 -15.95 -8.41 4.96
CA ALA A 105 -17.06 -8.59 5.87
C ALA A 105 -17.96 -7.34 5.91
N ASN A 106 -19.19 -7.50 6.41
CA ASN A 106 -20.07 -6.38 6.69
C ASN A 106 -19.61 -5.65 7.96
N PHE A 107 -19.86 -4.34 8.00
CA PHE A 107 -19.64 -3.55 9.20
C PHE A 107 -20.60 -4.00 10.30
N ILE A 108 -20.10 -4.14 11.51
CA ILE A 108 -20.87 -4.49 12.71
C ILE A 108 -20.99 -3.22 13.55
N PHE A 109 -22.23 -2.74 13.71
CA PHE A 109 -22.52 -1.64 14.61
C PHE A 109 -22.52 -2.11 16.06
N ALA A 110 -22.11 -1.23 16.97
CA ALA A 110 -22.27 -1.51 18.38
C ALA A 110 -23.78 -1.63 18.69
N SER A 111 -24.18 -2.71 19.36
CA SER A 111 -25.52 -2.81 19.95
C SER A 111 -25.53 -1.96 21.22
N ASN A 112 -26.49 -1.04 21.31
CA ASN A 112 -26.80 -0.33 22.54
C ASN A 112 -27.34 -1.28 23.61
#